data_54cc63083f9057dbfd5ffd7a266d347d
#
_entry.id   54cc63083f9057dbfd5ffd7a266d347d
#
_cell.length_a   1.000
_cell.length_b   1.000
_cell.length_c   1.000
_cell.angle_alpha   90.00
_cell.angle_beta   90.00
_cell.angle_gamma   90.00
#
_symmetry.space_group_name_H-M   'P 1'
#
loop_
_entity.id
_entity.type
_entity.pdbx_description
1 polymer ?
#
loop_
_entity_poly.entity_id
_entity_poly.type
_entity_poly.pdbx_seq_one_letter_code
_entity_poly.pdbx_strand_id
1 'polypeptide(L)'
;MQDAIVGSWAQESHLSAESLGSLHGLNHRFLDLAAARTDGWVASGGVGFSPSLAGQLAPLSQAQRQAAAGCPYALFDLRFQDDGHWRSLLQEPRAWRVADEVVIDDETVSFVRLALFYAWHAAAGAGFAAQLQLGMNGNTAAAFRRISVNRLPALVVTEAAHLSARWIECTAFWSALTSAAMRADPPGLRRVQLYGLQLAAASRLPHH
;
A
#
# COMPACT_ATOMS: atom_id res chain seq x y z
N MET A 1 24.50 -31.83 18.05
CA MET A 1 23.23 -31.23 18.40
C MET A 1 23.24 -29.69 18.18
N GLN A 2 24.04 -29.21 17.21
CA GLN A 2 24.20 -27.77 16.84
C GLN A 2 23.70 -27.46 15.44
N ASP A 3 23.42 -28.46 14.60
CA ASP A 3 23.06 -28.21 13.18
C ASP A 3 21.56 -27.93 12.93
N ALA A 4 20.70 -28.12 13.95
CA ALA A 4 19.25 -27.91 13.81
C ALA A 4 18.81 -26.42 13.91
N ILE A 5 19.68 -25.52 14.40
CA ILE A 5 19.33 -24.11 14.64
C ILE A 5 19.62 -23.25 13.42
N VAL A 6 20.58 -23.64 12.57
CA VAL A 6 20.99 -22.85 11.40
C VAL A 6 19.98 -22.94 10.25
N GLY A 7 19.19 -24.02 10.17
CA GLY A 7 18.18 -24.22 9.12
C GLY A 7 16.91 -23.37 9.26
N SER A 8 16.61 -22.89 10.46
CA SER A 8 15.38 -22.14 10.74
C SER A 8 15.41 -20.67 10.26
N TRP A 9 16.58 -20.05 10.28
CA TRP A 9 16.74 -18.64 9.89
C TRP A 9 16.68 -18.39 8.39
N ALA A 10 16.94 -19.40 7.56
CA ALA A 10 16.95 -19.28 6.09
C ALA A 10 15.55 -19.36 5.48
N GLN A 11 14.54 -19.85 6.20
CA GLN A 11 13.16 -19.99 5.71
C GLN A 11 12.26 -18.79 6.03
N GLU A 12 12.72 -17.83 6.82
CA GLU A 12 11.92 -16.67 7.26
C GLU A 12 12.28 -15.35 6.57
N SER A 13 12.92 -15.36 5.41
CA SER A 13 13.13 -14.11 4.67
C SER A 13 11.82 -13.65 4.00
N HIS A 14 10.93 -13.11 4.83
CA HIS A 14 9.66 -12.51 4.42
C HIS A 14 9.82 -11.28 3.52
N LEU A 15 11.04 -10.90 3.23
CA LEU A 15 11.46 -9.92 2.23
C LEU A 15 12.16 -10.63 1.07
N SER A 16 11.56 -11.72 0.55
CA SER A 16 12.10 -12.38 -0.64
C SER A 16 12.11 -11.41 -1.82
N ALA A 17 13.04 -11.61 -2.74
CA ALA A 17 13.11 -10.82 -3.97
C ALA A 17 11.79 -10.88 -4.76
N GLU A 18 11.07 -12.00 -4.69
CA GLU A 18 9.75 -12.19 -5.30
C GLU A 18 8.68 -11.32 -4.62
N SER A 19 8.64 -11.29 -3.29
CA SER A 19 7.73 -10.42 -2.54
C SER A 19 7.98 -8.94 -2.84
N LEU A 20 9.24 -8.52 -2.87
CA LEU A 20 9.60 -7.15 -3.25
C LEU A 20 9.24 -6.85 -4.70
N GLY A 21 9.47 -7.79 -5.63
CA GLY A 21 9.08 -7.63 -7.03
C GLY A 21 7.56 -7.44 -7.19
N SER A 22 6.76 -8.21 -6.46
CA SER A 22 5.30 -8.08 -6.44
C SER A 22 4.86 -6.72 -5.88
N LEU A 23 5.49 -6.26 -4.80
CA LEU A 23 5.23 -4.95 -4.21
C LEU A 23 5.60 -3.80 -5.17
N HIS A 24 6.76 -3.89 -5.82
CA HIS A 24 7.17 -2.90 -6.83
C HIS A 24 6.20 -2.85 -8.00
N GLY A 25 5.69 -4.00 -8.44
CA GLY A 25 4.63 -4.08 -9.46
C GLY A 25 3.33 -3.39 -9.02
N LEU A 26 2.90 -3.57 -7.77
CA LEU A 26 1.75 -2.86 -7.20
C LEU A 26 2.02 -1.35 -7.11
N ASN A 27 3.18 -0.94 -6.59
CA ASN A 27 3.55 0.46 -6.54
C ASN A 27 3.53 1.12 -7.92
N HIS A 28 4.05 0.45 -8.95
CA HIS A 28 4.04 0.96 -10.31
C HIS A 28 2.62 1.17 -10.84
N ARG A 29 1.74 0.16 -10.69
CA ARG A 29 0.33 0.28 -11.08
C ARG A 29 -0.40 1.39 -10.31
N PHE A 30 -0.09 1.56 -9.02
CA PHE A 30 -0.63 2.66 -8.24
C PHE A 30 -0.20 4.03 -8.77
N LEU A 31 1.09 4.19 -9.12
CA LEU A 31 1.60 5.44 -9.68
C LEU A 31 1.00 5.75 -11.06
N ASP A 32 0.77 4.73 -11.89
CA ASP A 32 0.07 4.88 -13.17
C ASP A 32 -1.38 5.33 -12.96
N LEU A 33 -2.08 4.66 -12.04
CA LEU A 33 -3.45 5.02 -11.66
C LEU A 33 -3.55 6.46 -11.14
N ALA A 34 -2.63 6.85 -10.27
CA ALA A 34 -2.61 8.20 -9.69
C ALA A 34 -2.24 9.27 -10.73
N ALA A 35 -1.31 8.97 -11.65
CA ALA A 35 -0.92 9.89 -12.72
C ALA A 35 -2.04 10.14 -13.74
N ALA A 36 -2.92 9.17 -13.98
CA ALA A 36 -4.05 9.30 -14.90
C ALA A 36 -5.18 10.18 -14.35
N ARG A 37 -5.16 10.55 -13.07
CA ARG A 37 -6.27 11.24 -12.38
C ARG A 37 -6.02 12.72 -12.19
N THR A 38 -5.80 13.42 -13.29
CA THR A 38 -5.52 14.87 -13.30
C THR A 38 -6.68 15.72 -12.78
N ASP A 39 -7.91 15.22 -12.84
CA ASP A 39 -9.13 15.97 -12.46
C ASP A 39 -9.47 15.86 -10.96
N GLY A 40 -8.56 15.26 -10.16
CA GLY A 40 -8.75 15.11 -8.72
C GLY A 40 -9.92 14.19 -8.40
N TRP A 41 -9.71 12.88 -8.43
CA TRP A 41 -10.71 11.94 -7.96
C TRP A 41 -10.90 12.09 -6.45
N VAL A 42 -11.94 12.80 -6.06
CA VAL A 42 -12.41 12.85 -4.69
C VAL A 42 -13.42 11.72 -4.55
N ALA A 43 -13.01 10.59 -3.98
CA ALA A 43 -13.98 9.61 -3.52
C ALA A 43 -14.95 10.32 -2.57
N SER A 44 -16.23 10.03 -2.66
CA SER A 44 -17.23 10.51 -1.73
C SER A 44 -16.87 10.02 -0.32
N GLY A 45 -16.19 10.84 0.45
CA GLY A 45 -15.64 10.47 1.75
C GLY A 45 -14.30 11.11 2.09
N GLY A 46 -13.75 11.93 1.21
CA GLY A 46 -12.63 12.83 1.53
C GLY A 46 -11.22 12.21 1.47
N VAL A 47 -11.08 10.94 1.11
CA VAL A 47 -9.79 10.30 0.94
C VAL A 47 -9.67 9.90 -0.54
N GLY A 48 -8.84 10.59 -1.27
CA GLY A 48 -8.63 10.38 -2.70
C GLY A 48 -7.20 10.77 -3.09
N PHE A 49 -6.93 10.78 -4.38
CA PHE A 49 -5.68 11.33 -4.87
C PHE A 49 -5.74 12.86 -4.81
N SER A 50 -4.76 13.47 -4.14
CA SER A 50 -4.61 14.92 -4.20
C SER A 50 -4.31 15.36 -5.64
N PRO A 51 -5.00 16.39 -6.18
CA PRO A 51 -4.65 16.98 -7.48
C PRO A 51 -3.18 17.37 -7.57
N SER A 52 -2.59 17.79 -6.46
CA SER A 52 -1.16 18.09 -6.35
C SER A 52 -0.29 16.86 -6.61
N LEU A 53 -0.66 15.69 -6.09
CA LEU A 53 0.07 14.46 -6.34
C LEU A 53 -0.06 14.01 -7.79
N ALA A 54 -1.27 14.03 -8.34
CA ALA A 54 -1.51 13.70 -9.74
C ALA A 54 -0.68 14.60 -10.66
N GLY A 55 -0.66 15.93 -10.40
CA GLY A 55 0.16 16.89 -11.14
C GLY A 55 1.67 16.64 -11.04
N GLN A 56 2.15 16.06 -9.93
CA GLN A 56 3.56 15.68 -9.78
C GLN A 56 3.89 14.37 -10.51
N LEU A 57 2.93 13.44 -10.62
CA LEU A 57 3.14 12.14 -11.24
C LEU A 57 2.91 12.13 -12.75
N ALA A 58 1.99 12.95 -13.25
CA ALA A 58 1.61 13.03 -14.68
C ALA A 58 2.81 13.28 -15.62
N PRO A 59 3.78 14.17 -15.29
CA PRO A 59 4.92 14.42 -16.17
C PRO A 59 5.94 13.27 -16.20
N LEU A 60 5.88 12.31 -15.28
CA LEU A 60 6.83 11.20 -15.22
C LEU A 60 6.60 10.21 -16.38
N SER A 61 7.65 9.84 -17.08
CA SER A 61 7.61 8.72 -18.03
C SER A 61 7.38 7.39 -17.31
N GLN A 62 6.98 6.37 -18.05
CA GLN A 62 6.80 5.02 -17.52
C GLN A 62 8.09 4.51 -16.81
N ALA A 63 9.26 4.72 -17.40
CA ALA A 63 10.54 4.34 -16.79
C ALA A 63 10.82 5.08 -15.48
N GLN A 64 10.45 6.35 -15.39
CA GLN A 64 10.59 7.14 -14.16
C GLN A 64 9.61 6.69 -13.07
N ARG A 65 8.35 6.37 -13.43
CA ARG A 65 7.40 5.77 -12.49
C ARG A 65 7.85 4.40 -12.03
N GLN A 66 8.41 3.57 -12.92
CA GLN A 66 9.01 2.28 -12.56
C GLN A 66 10.16 2.45 -11.56
N ALA A 67 11.02 3.44 -11.74
CA ALA A 67 12.11 3.74 -10.81
C ALA A 67 11.58 4.21 -9.44
N ALA A 68 10.56 5.07 -9.42
CA ALA A 68 9.88 5.51 -8.19
C ALA A 68 9.19 4.35 -7.45
N ALA A 69 8.65 3.38 -8.19
CA ALA A 69 7.97 2.21 -7.64
C ALA A 69 8.86 1.26 -6.86
N GLY A 70 10.20 1.36 -6.99
CA GLY A 70 11.19 0.50 -6.32
C GLY A 70 11.30 0.68 -4.80
N CYS A 71 10.29 1.25 -4.14
CA CYS A 71 10.22 1.39 -2.69
C CYS A 71 9.95 0.04 -2.00
N PRO A 72 10.62 -0.28 -0.87
CA PRO A 72 10.40 -1.53 -0.13
C PRO A 72 9.12 -1.52 0.72
N TYR A 73 8.25 -0.57 0.49
CA TYR A 73 6.94 -0.39 1.13
C TYR A 73 5.91 0.09 0.10
N ALA A 74 4.63 -0.12 0.39
CA ALA A 74 3.53 0.35 -0.43
C ALA A 74 3.49 1.88 -0.47
N LEU A 75 3.30 2.43 -1.65
CA LEU A 75 3.05 3.84 -1.90
C LEU A 75 1.55 4.19 -1.81
N PHE A 76 0.71 3.17 -1.65
CA PHE A 76 -0.74 3.26 -1.46
C PHE A 76 -1.14 2.86 -0.04
N ASP A 77 -2.33 3.26 0.36
CA ASP A 77 -2.95 2.85 1.62
C ASP A 77 -4.44 2.49 1.40
N LEU A 78 -4.90 1.51 2.17
CA LEU A 78 -6.29 1.06 2.28
C LEU A 78 -6.70 1.06 3.76
N ARG A 79 -6.38 2.13 4.48
CA ARG A 79 -6.66 2.29 5.92
C ARG A 79 -6.08 1.14 6.78
N PHE A 80 -4.95 0.59 6.38
CA PHE A 80 -4.35 -0.57 7.06
C PHE A 80 -4.00 -0.33 8.54
N GLN A 81 -3.92 0.92 8.99
CA GLN A 81 -3.71 1.26 10.40
C GLN A 81 -5.01 1.36 11.20
N ASP A 82 -6.17 1.45 10.56
CA ASP A 82 -7.48 1.53 11.20
C ASP A 82 -8.01 0.12 11.54
N ASP A 83 -7.57 -0.41 12.69
CA ASP A 83 -8.01 -1.73 13.13
C ASP A 83 -9.49 -1.79 13.51
N GLY A 84 -10.09 -0.67 13.89
CA GLY A 84 -11.54 -0.54 14.11
C GLY A 84 -12.32 -0.78 12.83
N HIS A 85 -11.94 -0.10 11.75
CA HIS A 85 -12.52 -0.29 10.42
C HIS A 85 -12.42 -1.75 9.97
N TRP A 86 -11.20 -2.31 9.98
CA TRP A 86 -10.99 -3.68 9.53
C TRP A 86 -11.68 -4.72 10.41
N ARG A 87 -11.75 -4.50 11.71
CA ARG A 87 -12.47 -5.38 12.62
C ARG A 87 -13.97 -5.37 12.33
N SER A 88 -14.57 -4.20 12.19
CA SER A 88 -15.99 -4.05 11.86
C SER A 88 -16.32 -4.69 10.52
N LEU A 89 -15.54 -4.37 9.48
CA LEU A 89 -15.72 -4.91 8.14
C LEU A 89 -15.64 -6.44 8.08
N LEU A 90 -14.79 -7.05 8.90
CA LEU A 90 -14.60 -8.50 8.92
C LEU A 90 -15.60 -9.25 9.79
N GLN A 91 -16.18 -8.59 10.81
CA GLN A 91 -17.16 -9.18 11.71
C GLN A 91 -18.59 -9.07 11.16
N GLU A 92 -18.91 -7.99 10.46
CA GLU A 92 -20.27 -7.72 9.97
C GLU A 92 -20.34 -7.77 8.43
N PRO A 93 -20.86 -8.88 7.84
CA PRO A 93 -21.04 -8.98 6.38
C PRO A 93 -21.95 -7.90 5.78
N ARG A 94 -22.78 -7.25 6.60
CA ARG A 94 -23.67 -6.14 6.17
C ARG A 94 -22.94 -4.81 5.99
N ALA A 95 -21.75 -4.64 6.59
CA ALA A 95 -20.92 -3.43 6.44
C ALA A 95 -20.33 -3.28 5.03
N TRP A 96 -20.48 -4.28 4.15
CA TRP A 96 -19.96 -4.30 2.78
C TRP A 96 -20.80 -3.51 1.77
N ARG A 97 -21.72 -2.69 2.23
CA ARG A 97 -22.48 -1.81 1.33
C ARG A 97 -21.66 -0.57 1.04
N VAL A 98 -21.31 -0.40 -0.23
CA VAL A 98 -20.87 0.90 -0.74
C VAL A 98 -22.05 1.85 -0.60
N ALA A 99 -21.84 3.07 -0.12
CA ALA A 99 -22.82 4.12 -0.22
C ALA A 99 -23.26 4.25 -1.69
N ASP A 100 -24.54 4.24 -1.97
CA ASP A 100 -25.15 4.09 -3.31
C ASP A 100 -24.72 5.14 -4.37
N GLU A 101 -23.83 6.09 -4.03
CA GLU A 101 -23.45 7.23 -4.88
C GLU A 101 -21.98 7.22 -5.33
N VAL A 102 -21.16 6.24 -4.93
CA VAL A 102 -19.73 6.22 -5.32
C VAL A 102 -19.53 5.43 -6.58
N VAL A 103 -19.35 6.11 -7.69
CA VAL A 103 -18.92 5.50 -8.95
C VAL A 103 -17.43 5.25 -8.88
N ILE A 104 -17.03 3.99 -8.75
CA ILE A 104 -15.63 3.56 -8.75
C ILE A 104 -15.35 2.91 -10.10
N ASP A 105 -14.30 3.34 -10.78
CA ASP A 105 -13.90 2.76 -12.06
C ASP A 105 -13.28 1.37 -11.91
N ASP A 106 -13.37 0.59 -12.99
CA ASP A 106 -12.90 -0.80 -13.04
C ASP A 106 -11.40 -0.94 -12.80
N GLU A 107 -10.60 0.08 -13.14
CA GLU A 107 -9.16 0.06 -12.95
C GLU A 107 -8.81 0.15 -11.46
N THR A 108 -9.48 1.03 -10.72
CA THR A 108 -9.36 1.12 -9.25
C THR A 108 -9.79 -0.18 -8.58
N VAL A 109 -10.93 -0.73 -8.98
CA VAL A 109 -11.43 -2.01 -8.47
C VAL A 109 -10.43 -3.12 -8.74
N SER A 110 -9.86 -3.19 -9.95
CA SER A 110 -8.84 -4.16 -10.32
C SER A 110 -7.56 -4.00 -9.51
N PHE A 111 -7.11 -2.76 -9.29
CA PHE A 111 -5.94 -2.48 -8.46
C PHE A 111 -6.16 -2.92 -7.01
N VAL A 112 -7.28 -2.50 -6.40
CA VAL A 112 -7.60 -2.82 -5.00
C VAL A 112 -7.72 -4.32 -4.79
N ARG A 113 -8.27 -5.05 -5.77
CA ARG A 113 -8.31 -6.52 -5.74
C ARG A 113 -6.89 -7.09 -5.58
N LEU A 114 -5.95 -6.66 -6.40
CA LEU A 114 -4.55 -7.14 -6.32
C LEU A 114 -3.90 -6.73 -4.99
N ALA A 115 -4.12 -5.50 -4.54
CA ALA A 115 -3.59 -4.99 -3.28
C ALA A 115 -4.11 -5.78 -2.08
N LEU A 116 -5.40 -6.14 -2.05
CA LEU A 116 -5.98 -6.95 -0.97
C LEU A 116 -5.46 -8.40 -0.99
N PHE A 117 -5.29 -9.02 -2.16
CA PHE A 117 -4.69 -10.35 -2.26
C PHE A 117 -3.23 -10.33 -1.79
N TYR A 118 -2.47 -9.31 -2.18
CA TYR A 118 -1.11 -9.13 -1.68
C TYR A 118 -1.08 -8.93 -0.16
N ALA A 119 -1.97 -8.08 0.37
CA ALA A 119 -2.10 -7.82 1.80
C ALA A 119 -2.42 -9.09 2.60
N TRP A 120 -3.35 -9.91 2.09
CA TRP A 120 -3.69 -11.19 2.67
C TRP A 120 -2.51 -12.16 2.67
N HIS A 121 -1.80 -12.28 1.55
CA HIS A 121 -0.61 -13.13 1.44
C HIS A 121 0.50 -12.67 2.39
N ALA A 122 0.81 -11.37 2.42
CA ALA A 122 1.81 -10.80 3.31
C ALA A 122 1.47 -11.00 4.80
N ALA A 123 0.19 -10.92 5.15
CA ALA A 123 -0.29 -11.17 6.51
C ALA A 123 -0.27 -12.66 6.89
N ALA A 124 -0.49 -13.58 5.92
CA ALA A 124 -0.47 -15.03 6.15
C ALA A 124 0.92 -15.53 6.57
N GLY A 125 1.98 -14.86 6.15
CA GLY A 125 3.34 -15.08 6.64
C GLY A 125 3.54 -14.62 8.08
N ALA A 126 4.76 -14.25 8.48
CA ALA A 126 5.08 -13.83 9.85
C ALA A 126 4.43 -12.50 10.30
N GLY A 127 3.55 -11.91 9.53
CA GLY A 127 2.86 -10.66 9.86
C GLY A 127 3.75 -9.41 9.87
N PHE A 128 5.07 -9.60 10.06
CA PHE A 128 6.04 -8.50 10.04
C PHE A 128 6.17 -7.88 8.64
N ALA A 129 6.12 -8.69 7.58
CA ALA A 129 6.13 -8.20 6.20
C ALA A 129 4.94 -7.28 5.93
N ALA A 130 3.73 -7.68 6.32
CA ALA A 130 2.53 -6.85 6.18
C ALA A 130 2.65 -5.54 6.95
N GLN A 131 3.21 -5.58 8.15
CA GLN A 131 3.45 -4.38 8.95
C GLN A 131 4.48 -3.44 8.31
N LEU A 132 5.59 -3.97 7.82
CA LEU A 132 6.66 -3.17 7.24
C LEU A 132 6.25 -2.62 5.86
N GLN A 133 5.79 -3.49 4.99
CA GLN A 133 5.51 -3.17 3.60
C GLN A 133 4.22 -2.36 3.45
N LEU A 134 3.16 -2.76 4.13
CA LEU A 134 1.83 -2.15 3.98
C LEU A 134 1.49 -1.15 5.09
N GLY A 135 2.27 -1.12 6.17
CA GLY A 135 1.97 -0.27 7.33
C GLY A 135 0.82 -0.80 8.18
N MET A 136 0.45 -2.07 8.07
CA MET A 136 -0.59 -2.65 8.91
C MET A 136 -0.20 -2.56 10.38
N ASN A 137 -1.15 -2.26 11.26
CA ASN A 137 -0.94 -2.54 12.67
C ASN A 137 -1.06 -4.05 12.97
N GLY A 138 -0.61 -4.46 14.15
CA GLY A 138 -0.62 -5.89 14.52
C GLY A 138 -2.00 -6.53 14.54
N ASN A 139 -3.04 -5.76 14.92
CA ASN A 139 -4.42 -6.23 14.99
C ASN A 139 -4.99 -6.43 13.58
N THR A 140 -4.75 -5.48 12.67
CA THR A 140 -5.15 -5.60 11.27
C THR A 140 -4.47 -6.80 10.61
N ALA A 141 -3.16 -6.97 10.79
CA ALA A 141 -2.44 -8.13 10.25
C ALA A 141 -2.98 -9.46 10.80
N ALA A 142 -3.31 -9.50 12.10
CA ALA A 142 -3.93 -10.69 12.71
C ALA A 142 -5.34 -10.95 12.17
N ALA A 143 -6.11 -9.91 11.86
CA ALA A 143 -7.42 -10.02 11.25
C ALA A 143 -7.32 -10.58 9.83
N PHE A 144 -6.41 -10.05 9.00
CA PHE A 144 -6.16 -10.56 7.64
C PHE A 144 -5.77 -12.04 7.61
N ARG A 145 -4.97 -12.53 8.56
CA ARG A 145 -4.63 -13.97 8.67
C ARG A 145 -5.83 -14.89 8.85
N ARG A 146 -6.92 -14.36 9.41
CA ARG A 146 -8.15 -15.13 9.69
C ARG A 146 -9.16 -15.07 8.57
N ILE A 147 -8.98 -14.17 7.59
CA ILE A 147 -9.89 -14.04 6.47
C ILE A 147 -9.73 -15.24 5.53
N SER A 148 -10.84 -15.88 5.17
CA SER A 148 -10.83 -16.80 4.02
C SER A 148 -10.60 -16.02 2.73
N VAL A 149 -9.72 -16.52 1.86
CA VAL A 149 -9.42 -15.91 0.55
C VAL A 149 -10.69 -15.65 -0.28
N ASN A 150 -11.71 -16.50 -0.16
CA ASN A 150 -12.99 -16.38 -0.85
C ASN A 150 -13.80 -15.14 -0.41
N ARG A 151 -13.46 -14.51 0.71
CA ARG A 151 -14.12 -13.28 1.17
C ARG A 151 -13.49 -12.01 0.60
N LEU A 152 -12.26 -12.08 0.12
CA LEU A 152 -11.56 -10.89 -0.40
C LEU A 152 -12.30 -10.20 -1.54
N PRO A 153 -12.87 -10.90 -2.55
CA PRO A 153 -13.60 -10.24 -3.63
C PRO A 153 -14.75 -9.36 -3.17
N ALA A 154 -15.43 -9.74 -2.07
CA ALA A 154 -16.54 -8.96 -1.52
C ALA A 154 -16.10 -7.66 -0.85
N LEU A 155 -14.83 -7.57 -0.41
CA LEU A 155 -14.26 -6.38 0.21
C LEU A 155 -13.78 -5.36 -0.81
N VAL A 156 -13.50 -5.79 -2.05
CA VAL A 156 -12.83 -4.97 -3.06
C VAL A 156 -13.58 -3.68 -3.34
N VAL A 157 -14.89 -3.76 -3.56
CA VAL A 157 -15.70 -2.59 -3.92
C VAL A 157 -15.79 -1.59 -2.77
N THR A 158 -15.94 -2.08 -1.53
CA THR A 158 -15.96 -1.23 -0.34
C THR A 158 -14.62 -0.53 -0.15
N GLU A 159 -13.51 -1.28 -0.28
CA GLU A 159 -12.18 -0.74 -0.04
C GLU A 159 -11.66 0.11 -1.21
N ALA A 160 -12.19 -0.05 -2.41
CA ALA A 160 -11.84 0.81 -3.53
C ALA A 160 -12.18 2.28 -3.27
N ALA A 161 -13.24 2.55 -2.50
CA ALA A 161 -13.60 3.90 -2.07
C ALA A 161 -12.59 4.52 -1.07
N HIS A 162 -11.73 3.71 -0.45
CA HIS A 162 -10.75 4.12 0.56
C HIS A 162 -9.31 4.12 0.05
N LEU A 163 -9.09 3.81 -1.24
CA LEU A 163 -7.76 3.84 -1.82
C LEU A 163 -7.18 5.26 -1.79
N SER A 164 -6.01 5.40 -1.22
CA SER A 164 -5.30 6.68 -1.13
C SER A 164 -3.79 6.51 -1.30
N ALA A 165 -3.10 7.61 -1.50
CA ALA A 165 -1.64 7.63 -1.43
C ALA A 165 -1.20 7.55 0.04
N ARG A 166 -0.27 6.66 0.32
CA ARG A 166 0.32 6.58 1.66
C ARG A 166 1.07 7.88 1.96
N TRP A 167 0.93 8.39 3.19
CA TRP A 167 1.51 9.67 3.59
C TRP A 167 1.14 10.84 2.67
N ILE A 168 -0.09 10.89 2.22
CA ILE A 168 -0.58 11.94 1.31
C ILE A 168 -0.31 13.35 1.84
N GLU A 169 -0.37 13.54 3.16
CA GLU A 169 -0.10 14.80 3.83
C GLU A 169 1.40 15.14 3.90
N CYS A 170 2.29 14.17 3.65
CA CYS A 170 3.73 14.39 3.64
C CYS A 170 4.21 14.81 2.24
N THR A 171 3.91 16.06 1.87
CA THR A 171 4.29 16.61 0.56
C THR A 171 5.78 16.54 0.28
N ALA A 172 6.62 16.64 1.32
CA ALA A 172 8.08 16.53 1.22
C ALA A 172 8.51 15.16 0.70
N PHE A 173 7.87 14.06 1.16
CA PHE A 173 8.16 12.71 0.67
C PHE A 173 7.85 12.60 -0.83
N TRP A 174 6.63 12.98 -1.24
CA TRP A 174 6.18 12.85 -2.62
C TRP A 174 6.98 13.73 -3.58
N SER A 175 7.26 14.97 -3.18
CA SER A 175 8.11 15.88 -3.99
C SER A 175 9.54 15.37 -4.13
N ALA A 176 10.12 14.79 -3.09
CA ALA A 176 11.45 14.20 -3.16
C ALA A 176 11.47 12.96 -4.07
N LEU A 177 10.45 12.07 -3.97
CA LEU A 177 10.34 10.86 -4.78
C LEU A 177 10.20 11.20 -6.26
N THR A 178 9.26 12.06 -6.61
CA THR A 178 8.99 12.46 -8.00
C THR A 178 10.18 13.22 -8.60
N SER A 179 10.82 14.11 -7.83
CA SER A 179 12.00 14.85 -8.29
C SER A 179 13.20 13.93 -8.52
N ALA A 180 13.45 12.94 -7.64
CA ALA A 180 14.53 12.00 -7.82
C ALA A 180 14.29 11.08 -9.02
N ALA A 181 13.04 10.62 -9.22
CA ALA A 181 12.66 9.81 -10.38
C ALA A 181 12.80 10.60 -11.70
N MET A 182 12.34 11.87 -11.72
CA MET A 182 12.41 12.73 -12.88
C MET A 182 13.86 12.98 -13.32
N ARG A 183 14.78 13.16 -12.37
CA ARG A 183 16.22 13.36 -12.66
C ARG A 183 16.99 12.07 -12.91
N ALA A 184 16.33 10.89 -12.86
CA ALA A 184 16.98 9.60 -12.88
C ALA A 184 18.17 9.54 -11.89
N ASP A 185 17.93 9.96 -10.63
CA ASP A 185 18.93 10.05 -9.55
C ASP A 185 18.84 8.83 -8.60
N PRO A 186 19.60 7.72 -8.84
CA PRO A 186 19.53 6.54 -7.99
C PRO A 186 19.95 6.81 -6.53
N PRO A 187 20.96 7.64 -6.21
CA PRO A 187 21.26 8.03 -4.85
C PRO A 187 20.10 8.81 -4.19
N GLY A 188 19.45 9.70 -4.93
CA GLY A 188 18.26 10.42 -4.48
C GLY A 188 17.11 9.49 -4.16
N LEU A 189 16.80 8.54 -5.04
CA LEU A 189 15.78 7.52 -4.79
C LEU A 189 16.07 6.70 -3.53
N ARG A 190 17.33 6.28 -3.32
CA ARG A 190 17.71 5.56 -2.09
C ARG A 190 17.48 6.40 -0.82
N ARG A 191 17.81 7.70 -0.86
CA ARG A 191 17.53 8.59 0.28
C ARG A 191 16.04 8.69 0.58
N VAL A 192 15.20 8.80 -0.46
CA VAL A 192 13.74 8.84 -0.29
C VAL A 192 13.21 7.51 0.23
N GLN A 193 13.74 6.38 -0.24
CA GLN A 193 13.38 5.06 0.29
C GLN A 193 13.69 4.96 1.80
N LEU A 194 14.86 5.44 2.24
CA LEU A 194 15.20 5.48 3.67
C LEU A 194 14.29 6.43 4.44
N TYR A 195 13.95 7.59 3.89
CA TYR A 195 13.01 8.52 4.50
C TYR A 195 11.63 7.89 4.70
N GLY A 196 11.11 7.19 3.69
CA GLY A 196 9.84 6.46 3.82
C GLY A 196 9.87 5.33 4.86
N LEU A 197 11.00 4.65 5.04
CA LEU A 197 11.18 3.69 6.15
C LEU A 197 11.12 4.38 7.51
N GLN A 198 11.67 5.59 7.65
CA GLN A 198 11.57 6.39 8.88
C GLN A 198 10.12 6.80 9.14
N LEU A 199 9.37 7.24 8.11
CA LEU A 199 7.94 7.53 8.23
C LEU A 199 7.15 6.29 8.66
N ALA A 200 7.42 5.12 8.06
CA ALA A 200 6.79 3.87 8.43
C ALA A 200 7.11 3.44 9.87
N ALA A 201 8.31 3.71 10.36
CA ALA A 201 8.67 3.45 11.75
C ALA A 201 7.98 4.42 12.72
N ALA A 202 7.95 5.71 12.38
CA ALA A 202 7.29 6.74 13.19
C ALA A 202 5.79 6.49 13.36
N SER A 203 5.11 6.02 12.31
CA SER A 203 3.67 5.71 12.35
C SER A 203 3.31 4.55 13.28
N ARG A 204 4.29 3.81 13.82
CA ARG A 204 4.08 2.68 14.75
C ARG A 204 4.23 3.08 16.20
N LEU A 205 4.78 4.25 16.47
CA LEU A 205 4.94 4.71 17.84
C LEU A 205 3.56 5.12 18.37
N PRO A 206 3.16 4.67 19.57
CA PRO A 206 1.92 5.12 20.17
C PRO A 206 1.99 6.63 20.33
N HIS A 207 0.96 7.32 19.87
CA HIS A 207 0.76 8.74 20.18
C HIS A 207 0.40 8.82 21.66
N HIS A 208 1.33 9.32 22.46
CA HIS A 208 1.12 9.62 23.89
C HIS A 208 0.38 10.95 24.05
#